data_c04af053efca43c3a40c0e7779804628
#
_entry.id   c04af053efca43c3a40c0e7779804628
#
_cell.length_a   1.000
_cell.length_b   1.000
_cell.length_c   1.000
_cell.angle_alpha   90.00
_cell.angle_beta   90.00
_cell.angle_gamma   90.00
#
_symmetry.space_group_name_H-M   'P 1'
#
loop_
_entity.id
_entity.type
_entity.pdbx_description
1 polymer ?
#
loop_
_entity_poly.entity_id
_entity_poly.type
_entity_poly.pdbx_seq_one_letter_code
_entity_poly.pdbx_strand_id
1 'polypeptide(L)'
;MRDSYQSKESNMCGICGWIDFDRDLGSPDARRELADMTATMAYRGPDDEGTWIDGPAALGHRRLAVIDIQGGRQPMTHQEDGQPTLVLVYGGETYNYRELRQRLVDLGHRFDTSSDTEVVLHVHREWGRQDPCTAVSELNGMFAYALWDTAKRELLLIRDRLGIKPLYYYPTKNGVLFGSEPKAILANSLAERAMGAEGLRRALCSSSFADPYNTVFRGMREVRPGHIVRVTRDGIQQMSYWQLTDSGHTDDVPTTVRRVRELLEDTIQRQLIADVPLCTLLSGGLDSSAMTALAARFSDERIRSFAVDFVGYTDNFIPDPARPTPDGPYVQEVAKYVSTDHTDITLSAHELMDSNVRAATLHARDLPLTMGDFDSSLYLLFRAIRQHSTVALSGEAADELFGGYRFFHDPSYVQADTFPWIEDSDDIARRSLDPGLVEKLDLPGYLDDQYRTALAEVPALTGPASADPHERRMREVFYLFLTRYLRTLLDRKDRMSMALGLEVRVPFCDHRLVEYVFGTPWAHKTFDGREKSLLRAATADLLPLSVVQRVKSAYPIIQDATYDRMLRTRFTALLNDRNAAVAPLLSVDRSRALLDATDNLRGLEQILTLQDFLTDYNVSLTI
;
A
#
# COMPACT_ATOMS: atom_id res chain seq x y z
N MET A 1 5.74 41.11 10.64
CA MET A 1 6.73 40.13 11.09
C MET A 1 6.34 38.81 10.42
N ARG A 2 7.06 38.42 9.40
CA ARG A 2 6.89 37.12 8.73
C ARG A 2 7.84 36.17 9.44
N ASP A 3 7.34 35.39 10.39
CA ASP A 3 8.09 34.29 10.99
C ASP A 3 8.12 33.13 10.01
N SER A 4 9.31 32.90 9.54
CA SER A 4 9.69 31.75 8.70
C SER A 4 9.68 30.47 9.54
N TYR A 5 8.58 29.76 9.56
CA TYR A 5 8.60 28.34 9.91
C TYR A 5 9.24 27.58 8.74
N GLN A 6 10.55 27.46 8.74
CA GLN A 6 11.23 26.38 8.02
C GLN A 6 10.95 25.09 8.81
N SER A 7 9.91 24.37 8.44
CA SER A 7 9.74 22.97 8.81
C SER A 7 10.94 22.20 8.22
N LYS A 8 11.67 21.50 9.06
CA LYS A 8 12.60 20.46 8.60
C LYS A 8 11.73 19.35 8.01
N GLU A 9 11.54 19.42 6.72
CA GLU A 9 10.85 18.40 5.94
C GLU A 9 11.77 17.20 5.83
N SER A 10 11.34 16.06 6.28
CA SER A 10 12.07 14.78 6.21
C SER A 10 11.11 13.69 5.77
N ASN A 11 11.49 12.81 4.83
CA ASN A 11 10.57 12.00 4.02
C ASN A 11 11.26 10.74 3.44
N MET A 12 10.55 9.83 2.79
CA MET A 12 11.00 8.52 2.28
C MET A 12 11.32 8.48 0.77
N CYS A 13 11.99 7.36 0.30
CA CYS A 13 12.48 7.22 -1.07
C CYS A 13 11.39 7.25 -2.13
N GLY A 14 11.62 7.98 -3.21
CA GLY A 14 10.89 7.97 -4.45
C GLY A 14 11.83 7.68 -5.62
N ILE A 15 11.45 6.78 -6.51
CA ILE A 15 12.23 6.43 -7.70
C ILE A 15 11.48 6.82 -8.96
N CYS A 16 12.19 7.27 -9.98
CA CYS A 16 11.65 7.46 -11.32
C CYS A 16 12.74 7.26 -12.38
N GLY A 17 12.32 7.18 -13.62
CA GLY A 17 13.26 7.17 -14.73
C GLY A 17 12.61 7.08 -16.10
N TRP A 18 13.47 7.23 -17.08
CA TRP A 18 13.14 7.22 -18.49
C TRP A 18 14.17 6.41 -19.26
N ILE A 19 13.72 5.43 -20.02
CA ILE A 19 14.52 4.69 -20.99
C ILE A 19 13.99 5.00 -22.37
N ASP A 20 14.86 5.41 -23.28
CA ASP A 20 14.56 5.59 -24.71
C ASP A 20 15.75 5.08 -25.54
N PHE A 21 15.56 3.93 -26.16
CA PHE A 21 16.65 3.24 -26.87
C PHE A 21 17.13 3.97 -28.15
N ASP A 22 16.36 4.97 -28.62
CA ASP A 22 16.66 5.73 -29.84
C ASP A 22 17.13 7.16 -29.56
N ARG A 23 17.18 7.58 -28.28
CA ARG A 23 17.59 8.91 -27.86
C ARG A 23 18.80 8.87 -26.93
N ASP A 24 19.60 9.92 -27.00
CA ASP A 24 20.55 10.27 -25.94
C ASP A 24 19.82 11.20 -24.93
N LEU A 25 19.60 10.69 -23.73
CA LEU A 25 18.94 11.40 -22.64
C LEU A 25 19.86 12.39 -21.91
N GLY A 26 21.12 12.52 -22.35
CA GLY A 26 22.06 13.54 -21.88
C GLY A 26 21.71 14.97 -22.33
N SER A 27 20.75 15.15 -23.24
CA SER A 27 20.32 16.47 -23.72
C SER A 27 19.73 17.35 -22.61
N PRO A 28 19.82 18.71 -22.71
CA PRO A 28 19.28 19.63 -21.70
C PRO A 28 17.77 19.46 -21.45
N ASP A 29 17.00 19.15 -22.49
CA ASP A 29 15.53 18.97 -22.38
C ASP A 29 15.21 17.68 -21.63
N ALA A 30 15.87 16.57 -21.96
CA ALA A 30 15.69 15.29 -21.25
C ALA A 30 16.11 15.38 -19.79
N ARG A 31 17.20 16.11 -19.49
CA ARG A 31 17.62 16.37 -18.10
C ARG A 31 16.57 17.16 -17.32
N ARG A 32 15.92 18.14 -17.96
CA ARG A 32 14.84 18.91 -17.34
C ARG A 32 13.63 18.03 -17.06
N GLU A 33 13.20 17.22 -18.02
CA GLU A 33 12.07 16.29 -17.82
C GLU A 33 12.34 15.29 -16.69
N LEU A 34 13.56 14.73 -16.60
CA LEU A 34 13.91 13.87 -15.46
C LEU A 34 13.88 14.63 -14.12
N ALA A 35 14.37 15.86 -14.09
CA ALA A 35 14.31 16.71 -12.90
C ALA A 35 12.86 17.00 -12.49
N ASP A 36 11.98 17.31 -13.45
CA ASP A 36 10.56 17.52 -13.20
C ASP A 36 9.89 16.24 -12.65
N MET A 37 10.18 15.06 -13.22
CA MET A 37 9.73 13.76 -12.70
C MET A 37 10.21 13.55 -11.26
N THR A 38 11.46 13.79 -10.97
CA THR A 38 12.08 13.61 -9.65
C THR A 38 11.49 14.58 -8.61
N ALA A 39 11.27 15.84 -9.01
CA ALA A 39 10.72 16.89 -8.15
C ALA A 39 9.30 16.58 -7.66
N THR A 40 8.48 15.86 -8.44
CA THR A 40 7.12 15.47 -8.00
C THR A 40 7.10 14.62 -6.74
N MET A 41 8.22 13.96 -6.43
CA MET A 41 8.37 13.07 -5.28
C MET A 41 9.21 13.67 -4.15
N ALA A 42 9.44 15.00 -4.15
CA ALA A 42 10.26 15.67 -3.14
C ALA A 42 9.77 15.43 -1.71
N TYR A 43 8.45 15.31 -1.50
CA TYR A 43 7.87 15.00 -0.20
C TYR A 43 8.06 13.53 0.22
N ARG A 44 8.29 12.57 -0.73
CA ARG A 44 8.69 11.20 -0.40
C ARG A 44 10.13 11.13 0.08
N GLY A 45 11.04 11.91 -0.51
CA GLY A 45 12.47 11.88 -0.19
C GLY A 45 13.13 13.24 -0.20
N PRO A 46 13.12 14.01 0.89
CA PRO A 46 13.78 15.31 0.92
C PRO A 46 15.19 15.31 1.51
N ASP A 47 15.63 14.18 2.10
CA ASP A 47 16.95 14.15 2.75
C ASP A 47 18.07 14.23 1.73
N ASP A 48 17.84 13.66 0.52
CA ASP A 48 18.82 13.72 -0.58
C ASP A 48 18.12 13.56 -1.94
N GLU A 49 18.77 14.03 -2.98
CA GLU A 49 18.34 13.92 -4.38
C GLU A 49 19.51 13.46 -5.23
N GLY A 50 19.24 12.53 -6.13
CA GLY A 50 20.25 12.07 -7.06
C GLY A 50 19.69 11.74 -8.44
N THR A 51 20.53 11.96 -9.46
CA THR A 51 20.21 11.59 -10.85
C THR A 51 21.44 10.93 -11.49
N TRP A 52 21.19 9.96 -12.36
CA TRP A 52 22.18 9.34 -13.21
C TRP A 52 21.65 9.27 -14.64
N ILE A 53 22.47 9.69 -15.61
CA ILE A 53 22.08 9.72 -17.02
C ILE A 53 23.28 9.28 -17.87
N ASP A 54 23.04 8.26 -18.71
CA ASP A 54 24.00 7.79 -19.69
C ASP A 54 23.30 7.19 -20.92
N GLY A 55 23.54 7.78 -22.08
CA GLY A 55 22.92 7.37 -23.35
C GLY A 55 21.40 7.26 -23.28
N PRO A 56 20.84 6.03 -23.41
CA PRO A 56 19.38 5.81 -23.47
C PRO A 56 18.70 5.76 -22.10
N ALA A 57 19.45 5.89 -20.99
CA ALA A 57 18.91 5.69 -19.65
C ALA A 57 19.08 6.93 -18.78
N ALA A 58 18.01 7.30 -18.10
CA ALA A 58 17.96 8.39 -17.13
C ALA A 58 17.19 7.92 -15.87
N LEU A 59 17.87 7.94 -14.72
CA LEU A 59 17.34 7.48 -13.44
C LEU A 59 17.36 8.61 -12.44
N GLY A 60 16.26 8.79 -11.69
CA GLY A 60 16.10 9.80 -10.64
C GLY A 60 15.70 9.16 -9.32
N HIS A 61 16.20 9.73 -8.24
CA HIS A 61 15.94 9.28 -6.89
C HIS A 61 15.72 10.44 -5.93
N ARG A 62 14.75 10.29 -5.04
CA ARG A 62 14.57 11.08 -3.82
C ARG A 62 14.75 10.17 -2.62
N ARG A 63 15.53 10.57 -1.64
CA ARG A 63 15.92 9.71 -0.52
C ARG A 63 15.27 10.12 0.79
N LEU A 64 14.74 9.14 1.52
CA LEU A 64 14.64 9.16 2.97
C LEU A 64 15.77 8.31 3.55
N ALA A 65 16.52 8.86 4.47
CA ALA A 65 17.57 8.14 5.15
C ALA A 65 17.01 7.45 6.40
N VAL A 66 16.82 6.12 6.33
CA VAL A 66 16.37 5.29 7.45
C VAL A 66 17.51 4.39 7.95
N ILE A 67 18.27 3.78 7.03
CA ILE A 67 19.46 2.98 7.31
C ILE A 67 20.65 3.63 6.62
N ASP A 68 21.78 3.75 7.32
CA ASP A 68 23.01 4.37 6.85
C ASP A 68 22.80 5.78 6.27
N ILE A 69 22.52 6.73 7.14
CA ILE A 69 22.18 8.12 6.78
C ILE A 69 23.20 8.74 5.81
N GLN A 70 24.48 8.42 5.95
CA GLN A 70 25.55 9.02 5.14
C GLN A 70 25.91 8.21 3.89
N GLY A 71 25.89 6.88 3.95
CA GLY A 71 26.42 6.00 2.89
C GLY A 71 25.40 5.59 1.83
N GLY A 72 24.10 5.56 2.14
CA GLY A 72 23.04 5.03 1.26
C GLY A 72 22.59 5.99 0.14
N ARG A 73 23.48 6.83 -0.43
CA ARG A 73 23.14 7.73 -1.54
C ARG A 73 22.80 6.98 -2.81
N GLN A 74 21.86 7.54 -3.59
CA GLN A 74 21.36 6.94 -4.81
C GLN A 74 21.19 7.99 -5.94
N PRO A 75 21.24 7.61 -7.24
CA PRO A 75 21.44 6.26 -7.79
C PRO A 75 22.77 5.64 -7.37
N MET A 76 22.74 4.37 -6.94
CA MET A 76 23.94 3.65 -6.52
C MET A 76 24.51 2.85 -7.70
N THR A 77 25.84 2.91 -7.89
CA THR A 77 26.49 2.28 -9.04
C THR A 77 27.48 1.23 -8.60
N HIS A 78 27.49 0.07 -9.26
CA HIS A 78 28.62 -0.84 -9.24
C HIS A 78 29.50 -0.55 -10.46
N GLN A 79 30.83 -0.51 -10.26
CA GLN A 79 31.81 -0.21 -11.30
C GLN A 79 32.75 -1.38 -11.50
N GLU A 80 33.11 -1.67 -12.77
CA GLU A 80 34.21 -2.55 -13.16
C GLU A 80 35.12 -1.74 -14.09
N ASP A 81 36.42 -1.75 -13.83
CA ASP A 81 37.42 -0.97 -14.57
C ASP A 81 37.09 0.54 -14.69
N GLY A 82 36.47 1.11 -13.64
CA GLY A 82 36.10 2.52 -13.59
C GLY A 82 34.86 2.90 -14.41
N GLN A 83 34.14 1.91 -14.98
CA GLN A 83 32.90 2.13 -15.72
C GLN A 83 31.69 1.54 -14.95
N PRO A 84 30.56 2.25 -14.85
CA PRO A 84 29.35 1.71 -14.27
C PRO A 84 28.87 0.47 -15.05
N THR A 85 28.64 -0.64 -14.35
CA THR A 85 28.09 -1.87 -14.94
C THR A 85 26.64 -2.09 -14.52
N LEU A 86 26.30 -1.74 -13.27
CA LEU A 86 24.93 -1.77 -12.73
C LEU A 86 24.64 -0.42 -12.08
N VAL A 87 23.41 0.08 -12.28
CA VAL A 87 22.91 1.31 -11.67
C VAL A 87 21.57 1.03 -11.03
N LEU A 88 21.46 1.28 -9.72
CA LEU A 88 20.29 0.98 -8.90
C LEU A 88 19.65 2.25 -8.36
N VAL A 89 18.31 2.35 -8.49
CA VAL A 89 17.46 3.23 -7.69
C VAL A 89 16.46 2.38 -6.92
N TYR A 90 16.48 2.48 -5.60
CA TYR A 90 15.80 1.58 -4.67
C TYR A 90 14.95 2.37 -3.68
N GLY A 91 13.70 1.98 -3.53
CA GLY A 91 12.78 2.51 -2.53
C GLY A 91 12.20 1.39 -1.68
N GLY A 92 12.60 1.32 -0.43
CA GLY A 92 12.16 0.26 0.48
C GLY A 92 13.21 -0.15 1.50
N GLU A 93 13.03 -1.35 2.08
CA GLU A 93 13.88 -1.95 3.09
C GLU A 93 14.08 -3.44 2.82
N THR A 94 15.33 -3.90 2.86
CA THR A 94 15.69 -5.33 2.79
C THR A 94 16.05 -5.82 4.20
N TYR A 95 15.10 -6.44 4.89
CA TYR A 95 15.20 -6.78 6.33
C TYR A 95 16.26 -7.86 6.65
N ASN A 96 16.62 -8.72 5.68
CA ASN A 96 17.66 -9.72 5.83
C ASN A 96 19.03 -9.28 5.26
N TYR A 97 19.25 -7.96 5.11
CA TYR A 97 20.47 -7.45 4.48
C TYR A 97 21.76 -7.82 5.23
N ARG A 98 21.71 -7.98 6.55
CA ARG A 98 22.89 -8.33 7.36
C ARG A 98 23.38 -9.74 7.06
N GLU A 99 22.46 -10.69 6.95
CA GLU A 99 22.77 -12.09 6.59
C GLU A 99 23.25 -12.20 5.14
N LEU A 100 22.58 -11.50 4.22
CA LEU A 100 23.01 -11.46 2.83
C LEU A 100 24.40 -10.83 2.69
N ARG A 101 24.67 -9.74 3.40
CA ARG A 101 25.98 -9.10 3.43
C ARG A 101 27.07 -10.06 3.89
N GLN A 102 26.85 -10.81 4.96
CA GLN A 102 27.83 -11.78 5.44
C GLN A 102 28.10 -12.86 4.39
N ARG A 103 27.07 -13.43 3.77
CA ARG A 103 27.20 -14.41 2.69
C ARG A 103 28.02 -13.85 1.50
N LEU A 104 27.77 -12.61 1.12
CA LEU A 104 28.49 -11.95 0.03
C LEU A 104 29.94 -11.66 0.40
N VAL A 105 30.24 -11.26 1.65
CA VAL A 105 31.61 -11.11 2.14
C VAL A 105 32.36 -12.44 2.08
N ASP A 106 31.73 -13.54 2.45
CA ASP A 106 32.33 -14.89 2.39
C ASP A 106 32.59 -15.32 0.93
N LEU A 107 31.88 -14.77 -0.04
CA LEU A 107 32.12 -14.92 -1.49
C LEU A 107 33.15 -13.94 -2.05
N GLY A 108 33.73 -13.07 -1.23
CA GLY A 108 34.79 -12.13 -1.60
C GLY A 108 34.30 -10.73 -2.01
N HIS A 109 33.04 -10.40 -1.81
CA HIS A 109 32.53 -9.05 -2.05
C HIS A 109 33.08 -8.07 -1.00
N ARG A 110 33.28 -6.83 -1.41
CA ARG A 110 33.65 -5.71 -0.55
C ARG A 110 32.56 -4.67 -0.58
N PHE A 111 32.30 -4.04 0.54
CA PHE A 111 31.27 -3.03 0.72
C PHE A 111 31.89 -1.71 1.18
N ASP A 112 31.40 -0.62 0.63
CA ASP A 112 31.83 0.74 0.96
C ASP A 112 30.88 1.42 1.97
N THR A 113 29.64 0.92 2.12
CA THR A 113 28.60 1.47 2.98
C THR A 113 28.04 0.41 3.94
N SER A 114 27.22 0.79 4.88
CA SER A 114 26.42 -0.13 5.72
C SER A 114 24.97 -0.27 5.25
N SER A 115 24.62 0.35 4.11
CA SER A 115 23.26 0.36 3.56
C SER A 115 22.81 -1.02 3.06
N ASP A 116 21.55 -1.32 3.23
CA ASP A 116 20.89 -2.46 2.60
C ASP A 116 20.82 -2.31 1.06
N THR A 117 20.75 -1.09 0.54
CA THR A 117 20.76 -0.79 -0.90
C THR A 117 22.02 -1.35 -1.60
N GLU A 118 23.20 -1.21 -0.97
CA GLU A 118 24.44 -1.78 -1.51
C GLU A 118 24.40 -3.31 -1.53
N VAL A 119 23.78 -3.90 -0.50
CA VAL A 119 23.58 -5.35 -0.45
C VAL A 119 22.70 -5.82 -1.62
N VAL A 120 21.60 -5.12 -1.92
CA VAL A 120 20.74 -5.44 -3.07
C VAL A 120 21.52 -5.38 -4.39
N LEU A 121 22.38 -4.37 -4.58
CA LEU A 121 23.22 -4.24 -5.76
C LEU A 121 24.18 -5.43 -5.90
N HIS A 122 24.84 -5.85 -4.81
CA HIS A 122 25.73 -7.00 -4.79
C HIS A 122 25.01 -8.35 -4.95
N VAL A 123 23.78 -8.48 -4.45
CA VAL A 123 22.90 -9.64 -4.68
C VAL A 123 22.64 -9.83 -6.18
N HIS A 124 22.34 -8.75 -6.90
CA HIS A 124 22.15 -8.81 -8.35
C HIS A 124 23.45 -9.13 -9.10
N ARG A 125 24.57 -8.59 -8.64
CA ARG A 125 25.88 -8.88 -9.21
C ARG A 125 26.24 -10.36 -9.08
N GLU A 126 25.97 -10.98 -7.94
CA GLU A 126 26.33 -12.36 -7.64
C GLU A 126 25.34 -13.37 -8.26
N TRP A 127 24.07 -13.22 -7.95
CA TRP A 127 23.04 -14.22 -8.29
C TRP A 127 22.12 -13.81 -9.44
N GLY A 128 22.09 -12.53 -9.85
CA GLY A 128 21.20 -12.01 -10.88
C GLY A 128 21.75 -12.01 -12.31
N ARG A 129 23.03 -12.38 -12.51
CA ARG A 129 23.65 -12.31 -13.85
C ARG A 129 23.00 -13.21 -14.89
N GLN A 130 22.57 -14.41 -14.50
CA GLN A 130 21.90 -15.39 -15.38
C GLN A 130 20.39 -15.27 -15.32
N ASP A 131 19.85 -15.15 -14.11
CA ASP A 131 18.41 -15.04 -13.86
C ASP A 131 18.13 -14.04 -12.73
N PRO A 132 17.51 -12.89 -13.04
CA PRO A 132 17.19 -11.89 -12.03
C PRO A 132 16.20 -12.41 -10.97
N CYS A 133 15.37 -13.40 -11.28
CA CYS A 133 14.44 -13.98 -10.30
C CYS A 133 15.19 -14.63 -9.14
N THR A 134 16.32 -15.28 -9.40
CA THR A 134 17.18 -15.87 -8.35
C THR A 134 17.64 -14.82 -7.36
N ALA A 135 18.14 -13.68 -7.83
CA ALA A 135 18.59 -12.59 -6.97
C ALA A 135 17.46 -12.04 -6.09
N VAL A 136 16.29 -11.75 -6.70
CA VAL A 136 15.16 -11.14 -5.99
C VAL A 136 14.56 -12.12 -4.97
N SER A 137 14.61 -13.42 -5.23
CA SER A 137 14.10 -14.45 -4.30
C SER A 137 14.86 -14.49 -2.98
N GLU A 138 16.14 -14.10 -2.94
CA GLU A 138 16.96 -14.02 -1.73
C GLU A 138 16.53 -12.88 -0.78
N LEU A 139 15.86 -11.85 -1.31
CA LEU A 139 15.48 -10.68 -0.54
C LEU A 139 14.24 -10.94 0.34
N ASN A 140 14.33 -10.59 1.62
CA ASN A 140 13.17 -10.45 2.50
C ASN A 140 12.99 -8.96 2.81
N GLY A 141 11.90 -8.35 2.36
CA GLY A 141 11.71 -6.92 2.52
C GLY A 141 10.43 -6.38 1.88
N MET A 142 10.27 -5.09 1.99
CA MET A 142 9.28 -4.28 1.27
C MET A 142 10.03 -3.34 0.32
N PHE A 143 9.86 -3.48 -0.97
CA PHE A 143 10.67 -2.74 -1.93
C PHE A 143 10.02 -2.55 -3.30
N ALA A 144 10.41 -1.45 -3.93
CA ALA A 144 10.25 -1.23 -5.35
C ALA A 144 11.53 -0.59 -5.87
N TYR A 145 12.13 -1.14 -6.92
CA TYR A 145 13.37 -0.61 -7.46
C TYR A 145 13.52 -0.82 -8.95
N ALA A 146 14.42 -0.03 -9.52
CA ALA A 146 14.84 -0.15 -10.89
C ALA A 146 16.35 -0.41 -10.94
N LEU A 147 16.76 -1.41 -11.72
CA LEU A 147 18.14 -1.78 -11.97
C LEU A 147 18.43 -1.68 -13.46
N TRP A 148 19.39 -0.84 -13.83
CA TRP A 148 19.90 -0.71 -15.19
C TRP A 148 21.22 -1.46 -15.34
N ASP A 149 21.26 -2.42 -16.25
CA ASP A 149 22.48 -3.11 -16.69
C ASP A 149 23.03 -2.40 -17.94
N THR A 150 24.16 -1.72 -17.81
CA THR A 150 24.72 -0.90 -18.89
C THR A 150 25.25 -1.74 -20.05
N ALA A 151 25.80 -2.94 -19.74
CA ALA A 151 26.37 -3.85 -20.73
C ALA A 151 25.27 -4.53 -21.56
N LYS A 152 24.21 -4.98 -20.89
CA LYS A 152 23.05 -5.60 -21.56
C LYS A 152 22.11 -4.57 -22.16
N ARG A 153 22.21 -3.31 -21.75
CA ARG A 153 21.24 -2.24 -22.06
C ARG A 153 19.81 -2.67 -21.70
N GLU A 154 19.66 -3.11 -20.47
CA GLU A 154 18.45 -3.72 -19.93
C GLU A 154 18.02 -3.01 -18.66
N LEU A 155 16.72 -2.68 -18.55
CA LEU A 155 16.10 -2.22 -17.32
C LEU A 155 15.29 -3.34 -16.70
N LEU A 156 15.45 -3.54 -15.40
CA LEU A 156 14.60 -4.37 -14.57
C LEU A 156 13.82 -3.45 -13.62
N LEU A 157 12.48 -3.53 -13.63
CA LEU A 157 11.59 -2.91 -12.66
C LEU A 157 11.07 -4.01 -11.75
N ILE A 158 11.39 -3.95 -10.47
CA ILE A 158 11.12 -5.02 -9.51
C ILE A 158 10.21 -4.50 -8.41
N ARG A 159 9.17 -5.27 -8.06
CA ARG A 159 8.26 -4.96 -6.94
C ARG A 159 8.21 -6.11 -5.95
N ASP A 160 8.15 -5.79 -4.65
CA ASP A 160 8.07 -6.79 -3.59
C ASP A 160 6.88 -7.75 -3.73
N ARG A 161 6.92 -8.84 -2.96
CA ARG A 161 6.00 -9.99 -3.08
C ARG A 161 4.53 -9.65 -2.91
N LEU A 162 4.19 -8.73 -2.00
CA LEU A 162 2.81 -8.32 -1.73
C LEU A 162 2.46 -6.94 -2.31
N GLY A 163 3.43 -6.25 -2.94
CA GLY A 163 3.26 -4.92 -3.53
C GLY A 163 3.10 -3.83 -2.47
N ILE A 164 3.81 -3.96 -1.33
CA ILE A 164 3.83 -2.98 -0.25
C ILE A 164 4.30 -1.63 -0.78
N LYS A 165 5.41 -1.64 -1.57
CA LYS A 165 5.90 -0.44 -2.23
C LYS A 165 5.31 -0.30 -3.64
N PRO A 166 4.83 0.89 -4.03
CA PRO A 166 4.24 1.11 -5.34
C PRO A 166 5.30 1.26 -6.43
N LEU A 167 4.99 0.77 -7.64
CA LEU A 167 5.81 0.97 -8.84
C LEU A 167 4.94 0.94 -10.08
N TYR A 168 5.02 2.02 -10.85
CA TYR A 168 4.26 2.23 -12.10
C TYR A 168 5.20 2.34 -13.29
N TYR A 169 4.70 1.98 -14.47
CA TYR A 169 5.41 2.19 -15.71
C TYR A 169 4.46 2.55 -16.86
N TYR A 170 4.98 3.26 -17.82
CA TYR A 170 4.26 3.73 -19.02
C TYR A 170 5.09 3.38 -20.26
N PRO A 171 4.67 2.37 -21.05
CA PRO A 171 5.33 2.05 -22.31
C PRO A 171 5.30 3.23 -23.28
N THR A 172 6.45 3.56 -23.83
CA THR A 172 6.57 4.55 -24.92
C THR A 172 6.91 3.85 -26.23
N LYS A 173 7.00 4.60 -27.32
CA LYS A 173 7.33 4.02 -28.62
C LYS A 173 8.68 3.28 -28.62
N ASN A 174 9.68 3.81 -27.91
CA ASN A 174 11.06 3.33 -27.98
C ASN A 174 11.63 2.95 -26.60
N GLY A 175 10.77 2.72 -25.59
CA GLY A 175 11.22 2.41 -24.26
C GLY A 175 10.12 2.53 -23.21
N VAL A 176 10.42 3.13 -22.05
CA VAL A 176 9.51 3.18 -20.92
C VAL A 176 9.78 4.39 -20.03
N LEU A 177 8.72 4.96 -19.44
CA LEU A 177 8.79 5.80 -18.26
C LEU A 177 8.40 4.97 -17.05
N PHE A 178 8.99 5.23 -15.88
CA PHE A 178 8.59 4.57 -14.64
C PHE A 178 8.66 5.51 -13.44
N GLY A 179 7.96 5.16 -12.37
CA GLY A 179 7.99 5.92 -11.13
C GLY A 179 7.27 5.22 -9.98
N SER A 180 7.64 5.58 -8.76
CA SER A 180 6.93 5.14 -7.56
C SER A 180 5.48 5.60 -7.55
N GLU A 181 5.17 6.69 -8.24
CA GLU A 181 3.85 7.32 -8.26
C GLU A 181 3.47 7.78 -9.66
N PRO A 182 2.17 7.73 -10.02
CA PRO A 182 1.67 8.20 -11.32
C PRO A 182 2.13 9.61 -11.69
N LYS A 183 2.12 10.56 -10.73
CA LYS A 183 2.52 11.95 -10.98
C LYS A 183 3.96 12.09 -11.50
N ALA A 184 4.87 11.18 -11.09
CA ALA A 184 6.24 11.20 -11.59
C ALA A 184 6.28 10.87 -13.09
N ILE A 185 5.47 9.93 -13.53
CA ILE A 185 5.34 9.58 -14.96
C ILE A 185 4.64 10.70 -15.72
N LEU A 186 3.55 11.26 -15.16
CA LEU A 186 2.77 12.33 -15.78
C LEU A 186 3.53 13.68 -15.89
N ALA A 187 4.64 13.84 -15.18
CA ALA A 187 5.52 14.99 -15.33
C ALA A 187 6.33 14.97 -16.64
N ASN A 188 6.45 13.79 -17.28
CA ASN A 188 7.10 13.66 -18.58
C ASN A 188 6.11 13.91 -19.72
N SER A 189 6.52 14.66 -20.73
CA SER A 189 5.69 15.07 -21.87
C SER A 189 5.19 13.91 -22.74
N LEU A 190 5.79 12.72 -22.64
CA LEU A 190 5.38 11.51 -23.36
C LEU A 190 4.16 10.81 -22.73
N ALA A 191 3.82 11.11 -21.48
CA ALA A 191 2.71 10.47 -20.79
C ALA A 191 1.39 11.23 -21.00
N GLU A 192 0.34 10.52 -21.39
CA GLU A 192 -0.98 11.11 -21.60
C GLU A 192 -1.77 11.21 -20.29
N ARG A 193 -2.39 12.36 -20.05
CA ARG A 193 -3.34 12.58 -18.96
C ARG A 193 -4.77 12.28 -19.43
N ALA A 194 -5.02 11.03 -19.79
CA ALA A 194 -6.29 10.60 -20.35
C ALA A 194 -6.87 9.41 -19.57
N MET A 195 -8.20 9.41 -19.37
CA MET A 195 -8.97 8.33 -18.76
C MET A 195 -10.02 7.84 -19.77
N GLY A 196 -9.92 6.56 -20.14
CA GLY A 196 -10.92 5.88 -20.97
C GLY A 196 -11.98 5.17 -20.13
N ALA A 197 -12.87 4.42 -20.81
CA ALA A 197 -13.92 3.65 -20.16
C ALA A 197 -13.39 2.67 -19.10
N GLU A 198 -12.27 2.00 -19.36
CA GLU A 198 -11.62 1.10 -18.40
C GLU A 198 -11.15 1.83 -17.12
N GLY A 199 -10.47 2.97 -17.29
CA GLY A 199 -10.06 3.81 -16.15
C GLY A 199 -11.25 4.32 -15.34
N LEU A 200 -12.36 4.66 -15.99
CA LEU A 200 -13.58 5.09 -15.31
C LEU A 200 -14.28 3.93 -14.60
N ARG A 201 -14.36 2.73 -15.21
CA ARG A 201 -14.83 1.51 -14.51
C ARG A 201 -14.04 1.28 -13.23
N ARG A 202 -12.71 1.34 -13.32
CA ARG A 202 -11.83 1.22 -12.17
C ARG A 202 -12.12 2.27 -11.11
N ALA A 203 -12.23 3.54 -11.46
CA ALA A 203 -12.53 4.62 -10.53
C ALA A 203 -13.87 4.45 -9.80
N LEU A 204 -14.88 3.89 -10.48
CA LEU A 204 -16.22 3.72 -9.95
C LEU A 204 -16.41 2.41 -9.15
N CYS A 205 -15.67 1.36 -9.49
CA CYS A 205 -15.76 0.05 -8.80
C CYS A 205 -14.78 -0.12 -7.66
N SER A 206 -13.78 0.73 -7.52
CA SER A 206 -12.52 0.38 -6.91
C SER A 206 -12.28 0.84 -5.49
N SER A 207 -13.24 1.40 -4.78
CA SER A 207 -13.02 1.59 -3.34
C SER A 207 -12.77 0.24 -2.62
N SER A 208 -13.04 -0.88 -3.29
CA SER A 208 -13.13 -2.19 -2.68
C SER A 208 -12.26 -3.27 -3.31
N PHE A 209 -11.62 -3.05 -4.46
CA PHE A 209 -10.68 -4.03 -4.99
C PHE A 209 -9.57 -3.39 -5.82
N ALA A 210 -8.38 -3.97 -5.81
CA ALA A 210 -7.25 -3.52 -6.61
C ALA A 210 -7.05 -4.43 -7.82
N ASP A 211 -7.23 -3.88 -9.03
CA ASP A 211 -6.72 -4.50 -10.24
C ASP A 211 -5.18 -4.52 -10.15
N PRO A 212 -4.54 -5.68 -10.24
CA PRO A 212 -3.10 -5.79 -10.02
C PRO A 212 -2.23 -5.28 -11.19
N TYR A 213 -2.81 -4.67 -12.20
CA TYR A 213 -2.10 -4.38 -13.43
C TYR A 213 -2.41 -3.01 -14.03
N ASN A 214 -3.67 -2.65 -14.16
CA ASN A 214 -4.08 -1.42 -14.83
C ASN A 214 -4.21 -0.26 -13.84
N THR A 215 -4.07 0.98 -14.36
CA THR A 215 -4.36 2.21 -13.61
C THR A 215 -5.59 2.91 -14.20
N VAL A 216 -5.96 4.05 -13.63
CA VAL A 216 -7.02 4.90 -14.23
C VAL A 216 -6.52 5.67 -15.47
N PHE A 217 -5.20 5.85 -15.61
CA PHE A 217 -4.60 6.54 -16.74
C PHE A 217 -4.38 5.57 -17.91
N ARG A 218 -4.81 5.98 -19.09
CA ARG A 218 -4.67 5.19 -20.32
C ARG A 218 -3.19 4.89 -20.62
N GLY A 219 -2.88 3.59 -20.79
CA GLY A 219 -1.53 3.12 -21.13
C GLY A 219 -0.58 2.99 -19.94
N MET A 220 -0.89 3.58 -18.78
CA MET A 220 -0.09 3.41 -17.57
C MET A 220 -0.45 2.10 -16.86
N ARG A 221 0.56 1.42 -16.33
CA ARG A 221 0.43 0.11 -15.69
C ARG A 221 1.16 0.08 -14.36
N GLU A 222 0.74 -0.82 -13.48
CA GLU A 222 1.50 -1.18 -12.28
C GLU A 222 2.42 -2.37 -12.56
N VAL A 223 3.59 -2.42 -11.94
CA VAL A 223 4.34 -3.66 -11.81
C VAL A 223 3.59 -4.54 -10.81
N ARG A 224 3.24 -5.77 -11.22
CA ARG A 224 2.51 -6.71 -10.35
C ARG A 224 3.34 -7.07 -9.12
N PRO A 225 2.72 -7.28 -7.94
CA PRO A 225 3.40 -7.86 -6.78
C PRO A 225 4.10 -9.17 -7.13
N GLY A 226 5.31 -9.38 -6.62
CA GLY A 226 6.09 -10.60 -6.90
C GLY A 226 6.59 -10.72 -8.33
N HIS A 227 6.65 -9.61 -9.09
CA HIS A 227 7.06 -9.62 -10.50
C HIS A 227 8.22 -8.67 -10.79
N ILE A 228 8.88 -8.99 -11.89
CA ILE A 228 9.90 -8.19 -12.58
C ILE A 228 9.35 -7.81 -13.94
N VAL A 229 9.44 -6.53 -14.30
CA VAL A 229 9.24 -6.04 -15.67
C VAL A 229 10.62 -5.80 -16.27
N ARG A 230 10.97 -6.58 -17.27
CA ARG A 230 12.20 -6.51 -18.04
C ARG A 230 11.96 -5.68 -19.29
N VAL A 231 12.78 -4.66 -19.49
CA VAL A 231 12.69 -3.75 -20.65
C VAL A 231 13.99 -3.78 -21.42
N THR A 232 13.91 -4.13 -22.69
CA THR A 232 15.02 -4.14 -23.63
C THR A 232 14.61 -3.43 -24.92
N ARG A 233 15.53 -3.28 -25.89
CA ARG A 233 15.17 -2.76 -27.21
C ARG A 233 14.13 -3.64 -27.93
N ASP A 234 14.08 -4.93 -27.62
CA ASP A 234 13.15 -5.91 -28.24
C ASP A 234 11.73 -5.84 -27.65
N GLY A 235 11.55 -5.13 -26.54
CA GLY A 235 10.24 -4.94 -25.91
C GLY A 235 10.23 -5.11 -24.40
N ILE A 236 9.01 -5.28 -23.87
CA ILE A 236 8.72 -5.39 -22.43
C ILE A 236 8.22 -6.80 -22.13
N GLN A 237 8.84 -7.45 -21.15
CA GLN A 237 8.45 -8.78 -20.66
C GLN A 237 8.17 -8.73 -19.16
N GLN A 238 7.19 -9.51 -18.69
CA GLN A 238 6.93 -9.71 -17.28
C GLN A 238 7.35 -11.10 -16.84
N MET A 239 7.99 -11.19 -15.67
CA MET A 239 8.44 -12.44 -15.07
C MET A 239 7.95 -12.48 -13.62
N SER A 240 7.36 -13.57 -13.19
CA SER A 240 7.03 -13.81 -11.79
C SER A 240 8.24 -14.43 -11.09
N TYR A 241 8.72 -13.81 -10.01
CA TYR A 241 9.74 -14.40 -9.15
C TYR A 241 9.13 -15.00 -7.88
N TRP A 242 7.88 -14.63 -7.58
CA TRP A 242 7.13 -15.15 -6.44
C TRP A 242 5.64 -15.13 -6.72
N GLN A 243 4.96 -16.14 -6.23
CA GLN A 243 3.51 -16.21 -6.16
C GLN A 243 3.11 -17.01 -4.94
N LEU A 244 1.92 -16.72 -4.41
CA LEU A 244 1.37 -17.46 -3.30
C LEU A 244 1.04 -18.89 -3.76
N THR A 245 1.59 -19.88 -3.06
CA THR A 245 1.40 -21.31 -3.39
C THR A 245 0.90 -22.08 -2.18
N ASP A 246 0.29 -23.23 -2.40
CA ASP A 246 -0.04 -24.18 -1.33
C ASP A 246 1.13 -25.15 -1.11
N SER A 247 1.83 -24.99 0.00
CA SER A 247 2.94 -25.89 0.37
C SER A 247 2.49 -27.14 1.14
N GLY A 248 1.17 -27.26 1.39
CA GLY A 248 0.61 -28.25 2.31
C GLY A 248 0.92 -27.90 3.77
N HIS A 249 0.04 -28.31 4.69
CA HIS A 249 0.19 -28.07 6.13
C HIS A 249 0.09 -29.40 6.90
N THR A 250 1.10 -29.71 7.68
CA THR A 250 1.20 -30.98 8.43
C THR A 250 1.29 -30.81 9.94
N ASP A 251 1.49 -29.57 10.40
CA ASP A 251 1.62 -29.25 11.81
C ASP A 251 0.26 -29.33 12.53
N ASP A 252 0.27 -29.80 13.77
CA ASP A 252 -0.90 -29.69 14.66
C ASP A 252 -1.11 -28.25 15.16
N VAL A 253 -2.27 -27.97 15.77
CA VAL A 253 -2.61 -26.64 16.25
C VAL A 253 -1.57 -26.08 17.23
N PRO A 254 -1.08 -26.81 18.26
CA PRO A 254 -0.04 -26.30 19.16
C PRO A 254 1.27 -25.94 18.46
N THR A 255 1.70 -26.74 17.49
CA THR A 255 2.90 -26.47 16.68
C THR A 255 2.69 -25.27 15.78
N THR A 256 1.52 -25.16 15.15
CA THR A 256 1.15 -24.01 14.30
C THR A 256 1.17 -22.71 15.11
N VAL A 257 0.58 -22.69 16.31
CA VAL A 257 0.59 -21.52 17.21
C VAL A 257 2.03 -21.11 17.57
N ARG A 258 2.87 -22.07 17.95
CA ARG A 258 4.28 -21.81 18.26
C ARG A 258 5.03 -21.25 17.04
N ARG A 259 4.82 -21.82 15.85
CA ARG A 259 5.48 -21.37 14.62
C ARG A 259 5.06 -19.97 14.20
N VAL A 260 3.77 -19.64 14.32
CA VAL A 260 3.26 -18.28 14.11
C VAL A 260 3.95 -17.30 15.06
N ARG A 261 4.11 -17.67 16.36
CA ARG A 261 4.80 -16.83 17.33
C ARG A 261 6.26 -16.59 16.93
N GLU A 262 7.02 -17.64 16.60
CA GLU A 262 8.42 -17.55 16.19
C GLU A 262 8.61 -16.65 14.97
N LEU A 263 7.74 -16.80 13.94
CA LEU A 263 7.78 -15.98 12.75
C LEU A 263 7.48 -14.50 13.04
N LEU A 264 6.50 -14.21 13.91
CA LEU A 264 6.19 -12.85 14.32
C LEU A 264 7.34 -12.20 15.10
N GLU A 265 7.95 -12.93 16.03
CA GLU A 265 9.09 -12.43 16.80
C GLU A 265 10.28 -12.10 15.89
N ASP A 266 10.68 -13.02 15.01
CA ASP A 266 11.77 -12.78 14.06
C ASP A 266 11.47 -11.60 13.11
N THR A 267 10.25 -11.54 12.58
CA THR A 267 9.84 -10.45 11.68
C THR A 267 9.89 -9.09 12.36
N ILE A 268 9.35 -8.98 13.58
CA ILE A 268 9.33 -7.71 14.30
C ILE A 268 10.76 -7.28 14.66
N GLN A 269 11.61 -8.20 15.14
CA GLN A 269 13.02 -7.90 15.41
C GLN A 269 13.75 -7.33 14.19
N ARG A 270 13.53 -7.90 13.01
CA ARG A 270 14.11 -7.41 11.76
C ARG A 270 13.57 -6.03 11.38
N GLN A 271 12.27 -5.80 11.59
CA GLN A 271 11.62 -4.54 11.21
C GLN A 271 11.81 -3.41 12.25
N LEU A 272 12.41 -3.69 13.40
CA LEU A 272 12.85 -2.67 14.35
C LEU A 272 14.19 -2.03 13.98
N ILE A 273 14.92 -2.56 12.99
CA ILE A 273 16.22 -2.00 12.57
C ILE A 273 15.97 -0.66 11.86
N ALA A 274 16.41 0.42 12.47
CA ALA A 274 16.37 1.78 11.95
C ALA A 274 17.39 2.66 12.68
N ASP A 275 18.04 3.60 11.96
CA ASP A 275 18.94 4.60 12.55
C ASP A 275 18.20 5.91 12.90
N VAL A 276 16.87 5.87 12.89
CA VAL A 276 15.95 7.00 13.11
C VAL A 276 14.83 6.63 14.09
N PRO A 277 14.15 7.61 14.72
CA PRO A 277 13.06 7.33 15.66
C PRO A 277 11.95 6.48 15.06
N LEU A 278 11.52 5.44 15.80
CA LEU A 278 10.49 4.49 15.43
C LEU A 278 9.34 4.52 16.44
N CYS A 279 8.11 4.26 15.96
CA CYS A 279 6.90 4.13 16.78
C CYS A 279 6.00 2.98 16.30
N THR A 280 4.90 2.76 17.01
CA THR A 280 3.85 1.80 16.63
C THR A 280 2.49 2.50 16.49
N LEU A 281 1.64 2.01 15.57
CA LEU A 281 0.24 2.38 15.47
C LEU A 281 -0.56 1.46 16.39
N LEU A 282 -1.24 2.02 17.40
CA LEU A 282 -1.95 1.25 18.43
C LEU A 282 -3.44 1.58 18.40
N SER A 283 -4.28 0.64 17.96
CA SER A 283 -5.75 0.77 17.93
C SER A 283 -6.45 0.02 19.07
N GLY A 284 -5.69 -0.60 20.00
CA GLY A 284 -6.25 -1.45 21.02
C GLY A 284 -6.89 -2.74 20.49
N GLY A 285 -6.82 -3.03 19.21
CA GLY A 285 -7.17 -4.31 18.59
C GLY A 285 -6.06 -5.34 18.81
N LEU A 286 -6.37 -6.63 18.65
CA LEU A 286 -5.45 -7.74 18.86
C LEU A 286 -4.12 -7.55 18.10
N ASP A 287 -4.19 -7.20 16.82
CA ASP A 287 -3.06 -7.14 15.89
C ASP A 287 -2.05 -6.07 16.28
N SER A 288 -2.54 -4.83 16.39
CA SER A 288 -1.72 -3.67 16.76
C SER A 288 -1.16 -3.79 18.18
N SER A 289 -1.93 -4.37 19.09
CA SER A 289 -1.51 -4.59 20.48
C SER A 289 -0.42 -5.65 20.58
N ALA A 290 -0.57 -6.79 19.87
CA ALA A 290 0.43 -7.85 19.82
C ALA A 290 1.74 -7.36 19.20
N MET A 291 1.65 -6.63 18.07
CA MET A 291 2.81 -6.02 17.42
C MET A 291 3.50 -5.01 18.34
N THR A 292 2.74 -4.14 19.03
CA THR A 292 3.29 -3.15 19.95
C THR A 292 3.97 -3.81 21.15
N ALA A 293 3.37 -4.88 21.71
CA ALA A 293 3.94 -5.62 22.83
C ALA A 293 5.25 -6.32 22.44
N LEU A 294 5.31 -6.94 21.25
CA LEU A 294 6.54 -7.55 20.73
C LEU A 294 7.61 -6.48 20.42
N ALA A 295 7.23 -5.36 19.82
CA ALA A 295 8.15 -4.27 19.55
C ALA A 295 8.75 -3.72 20.85
N ALA A 296 7.94 -3.52 21.89
CA ALA A 296 8.42 -3.07 23.20
C ALA A 296 9.33 -4.10 23.90
N ARG A 297 9.08 -5.39 23.68
CA ARG A 297 9.92 -6.48 24.25
C ARG A 297 11.31 -6.53 23.63
N PHE A 298 11.44 -6.16 22.34
CA PHE A 298 12.70 -6.25 21.59
C PHE A 298 13.40 -4.90 21.42
N SER A 299 12.82 -3.82 21.93
CA SER A 299 13.42 -2.50 21.93
C SER A 299 14.14 -2.25 23.25
N ASP A 300 15.35 -1.67 23.19
CA ASP A 300 16.09 -1.22 24.36
C ASP A 300 15.52 0.08 24.95
N GLU A 301 14.76 0.83 24.14
CA GLU A 301 14.12 2.08 24.52
C GLU A 301 12.60 1.91 24.67
N ARG A 302 11.98 2.80 25.43
CA ARG A 302 10.53 2.87 25.57
C ARG A 302 9.89 3.22 24.24
N ILE A 303 9.08 2.30 23.70
CA ILE A 303 8.41 2.47 22.40
C ILE A 303 7.35 3.58 22.49
N ARG A 304 7.35 4.47 21.50
CA ARG A 304 6.25 5.42 21.27
C ARG A 304 5.10 4.71 20.58
N SER A 305 3.87 5.03 20.97
CA SER A 305 2.68 4.51 20.30
C SER A 305 1.66 5.62 20.06
N PHE A 306 0.93 5.53 18.94
CA PHE A 306 -0.05 6.54 18.54
C PHE A 306 -1.37 5.88 18.16
N ALA A 307 -2.47 6.54 18.54
CA ALA A 307 -3.83 6.16 18.14
C ALA A 307 -4.55 7.37 17.54
N VAL A 308 -5.53 7.12 16.67
CA VAL A 308 -6.47 8.13 16.20
C VAL A 308 -7.78 8.02 16.97
N ASP A 309 -8.35 9.17 17.34
CA ASP A 309 -9.70 9.29 17.87
C ASP A 309 -10.40 10.51 17.24
N PHE A 310 -11.69 10.66 17.43
CA PHE A 310 -12.44 11.82 16.98
C PHE A 310 -13.03 12.55 18.17
N VAL A 311 -13.23 13.87 18.03
CA VAL A 311 -13.78 14.72 19.09
C VAL A 311 -15.12 14.15 19.57
N GLY A 312 -15.19 13.76 20.84
CA GLY A 312 -16.38 13.21 21.49
C GLY A 312 -16.75 11.78 21.07
N TYR A 313 -15.96 11.12 20.24
CA TYR A 313 -16.31 9.79 19.72
C TYR A 313 -16.39 8.73 20.81
N THR A 314 -15.37 8.63 21.67
CA THR A 314 -15.35 7.64 22.75
C THR A 314 -16.50 7.86 23.75
N ASP A 315 -16.82 9.11 24.09
CA ASP A 315 -17.86 9.46 25.08
C ASP A 315 -19.29 9.29 24.53
N ASN A 316 -19.47 9.50 23.23
CA ASN A 316 -20.80 9.43 22.57
C ASN A 316 -20.86 8.30 21.53
N PHE A 317 -20.07 7.25 21.71
CA PHE A 317 -19.94 6.16 20.75
C PHE A 317 -21.28 5.50 20.40
N ILE A 318 -21.55 5.40 19.10
CA ILE A 318 -22.71 4.68 18.56
C ILE A 318 -22.19 3.39 17.93
N PRO A 319 -22.50 2.22 18.52
CA PRO A 319 -22.03 0.94 17.96
C PRO A 319 -22.73 0.63 16.63
N ASP A 320 -21.96 0.00 15.74
CA ASP A 320 -22.47 -0.58 14.50
C ASP A 320 -21.96 -2.04 14.35
N PRO A 321 -22.47 -2.82 13.40
CA PRO A 321 -22.05 -4.23 13.23
C PRO A 321 -20.55 -4.43 12.96
N ALA A 322 -19.86 -3.43 12.41
CA ALA A 322 -18.41 -3.47 12.15
C ALA A 322 -17.60 -2.91 13.34
N ARG A 323 -18.24 -2.10 14.21
CA ARG A 323 -17.63 -1.41 15.35
C ARG A 323 -18.47 -1.60 16.59
N PRO A 324 -18.37 -2.74 17.29
CA PRO A 324 -19.16 -3.02 18.50
C PRO A 324 -18.67 -2.24 19.73
N THR A 325 -17.40 -1.78 19.74
CA THR A 325 -16.77 -1.07 20.86
C THR A 325 -15.83 0.03 20.36
N PRO A 326 -15.72 1.17 21.08
CA PRO A 326 -14.72 2.19 20.77
C PRO A 326 -13.30 1.68 21.06
N ASP A 327 -12.30 2.27 20.41
CA ASP A 327 -10.90 1.87 20.55
C ASP A 327 -10.24 2.44 21.82
N GLY A 328 -10.57 3.67 22.19
CA GLY A 328 -9.88 4.42 23.25
C GLY A 328 -9.62 3.66 24.57
N PRO A 329 -10.62 3.01 25.19
CA PRO A 329 -10.41 2.26 26.44
C PRO A 329 -9.37 1.14 26.30
N TYR A 330 -9.36 0.40 25.20
CA TYR A 330 -8.41 -0.68 24.94
C TYR A 330 -7.02 -0.15 24.60
N VAL A 331 -6.94 0.97 23.89
CA VAL A 331 -5.68 1.68 23.63
C VAL A 331 -4.99 2.05 24.95
N GLN A 332 -5.71 2.70 25.85
CA GLN A 332 -5.17 3.12 27.16
C GLN A 332 -4.75 1.93 28.02
N GLU A 333 -5.53 0.85 28.00
CA GLU A 333 -5.19 -0.37 28.74
C GLU A 333 -3.88 -1.00 28.21
N VAL A 334 -3.74 -1.16 26.90
CA VAL A 334 -2.52 -1.71 26.28
C VAL A 334 -1.33 -0.80 26.52
N ALA A 335 -1.47 0.50 26.30
CA ALA A 335 -0.41 1.48 26.49
C ALA A 335 0.17 1.44 27.90
N LYS A 336 -0.71 1.31 28.90
CA LYS A 336 -0.31 1.13 30.31
C LYS A 336 0.33 -0.23 30.57
N TYR A 337 -0.27 -1.32 30.03
CA TYR A 337 0.19 -2.69 30.26
C TYR A 337 1.59 -2.93 29.69
N VAL A 338 1.80 -2.46 28.45
CA VAL A 338 3.08 -2.57 27.72
C VAL A 338 4.08 -1.47 28.13
N SER A 339 3.60 -0.42 28.84
CA SER A 339 4.39 0.74 29.26
C SER A 339 4.93 1.55 28.08
N THR A 340 4.12 1.80 27.03
CA THR A 340 4.51 2.65 25.90
C THR A 340 4.44 4.15 26.26
N ASP A 341 5.17 4.98 25.50
CA ASP A 341 4.99 6.45 25.48
C ASP A 341 3.87 6.76 24.47
N HIS A 342 2.62 6.82 25.01
CA HIS A 342 1.42 6.86 24.17
C HIS A 342 0.88 8.26 23.96
N THR A 343 0.39 8.54 22.73
CA THR A 343 -0.29 9.79 22.37
C THR A 343 -1.53 9.50 21.53
N ASP A 344 -2.69 10.00 21.97
CA ASP A 344 -3.92 10.02 21.17
C ASP A 344 -3.94 11.25 20.26
N ILE A 345 -4.25 11.05 19.00
CA ILE A 345 -4.45 12.10 18.00
C ILE A 345 -5.95 12.24 17.76
N THR A 346 -6.52 13.30 18.35
CA THR A 346 -7.96 13.56 18.26
C THR A 346 -8.25 14.52 17.11
N LEU A 347 -9.12 14.11 16.19
CA LEU A 347 -9.47 14.80 14.96
C LEU A 347 -10.92 15.30 14.98
N SER A 348 -11.18 16.44 14.33
CA SER A 348 -12.50 17.05 14.18
C SER A 348 -13.03 16.93 12.76
N ALA A 349 -14.36 17.05 12.59
CA ALA A 349 -15.01 17.12 11.28
C ALA A 349 -14.46 18.24 10.39
N HIS A 350 -14.12 19.38 10.98
CA HIS A 350 -13.56 20.52 10.24
C HIS A 350 -12.17 20.23 9.68
N GLU A 351 -11.31 19.52 10.42
CA GLU A 351 -9.99 19.13 9.94
C GLU A 351 -10.10 18.10 8.81
N LEU A 352 -11.02 17.13 8.90
CA LEU A 352 -11.25 16.14 7.84
C LEU A 352 -11.78 16.77 6.54
N MET A 353 -12.58 17.83 6.67
CA MET A 353 -13.18 18.55 5.54
C MET A 353 -12.38 19.76 5.07
N ASP A 354 -11.21 20.04 5.68
CA ASP A 354 -10.32 21.10 5.22
C ASP A 354 -9.89 20.84 3.78
N SER A 355 -10.01 21.86 2.93
CA SER A 355 -9.75 21.74 1.49
C SER A 355 -8.30 21.38 1.17
N ASN A 356 -7.34 21.86 1.98
CA ASN A 356 -5.91 21.53 1.79
C ASN A 356 -5.64 20.08 2.19
N VAL A 357 -6.27 19.59 3.25
CA VAL A 357 -6.15 18.17 3.66
C VAL A 357 -6.73 17.26 2.57
N ARG A 358 -7.90 17.58 2.03
CA ARG A 358 -8.52 16.79 0.96
C ARG A 358 -7.70 16.82 -0.34
N ALA A 359 -7.19 17.97 -0.74
CA ALA A 359 -6.27 18.07 -1.86
C ALA A 359 -4.98 17.27 -1.61
N ALA A 360 -4.40 17.37 -0.41
CA ALA A 360 -3.21 16.60 -0.06
C ALA A 360 -3.45 15.09 -0.08
N THR A 361 -4.60 14.60 0.39
CA THR A 361 -4.96 13.17 0.32
C THR A 361 -5.13 12.70 -1.12
N LEU A 362 -5.76 13.50 -1.97
CA LEU A 362 -5.87 13.20 -3.40
C LEU A 362 -4.50 13.14 -4.07
N HIS A 363 -3.65 14.14 -3.81
CA HIS A 363 -2.27 14.18 -4.34
C HIS A 363 -1.38 13.07 -3.78
N ALA A 364 -1.65 12.60 -2.56
CA ALA A 364 -0.98 11.41 -2.02
C ALA A 364 -1.35 10.15 -2.80
N ARG A 365 -2.63 9.97 -3.15
CA ARG A 365 -3.12 8.78 -3.85
C ARG A 365 -2.82 8.79 -5.35
N ASP A 366 -2.80 9.95 -6.02
CA ASP A 366 -2.76 10.13 -7.48
C ASP A 366 -3.89 9.40 -8.25
N LEU A 367 -4.92 8.99 -7.57
CA LEU A 367 -6.02 8.19 -8.10
C LEU A 367 -7.34 8.69 -7.51
N PRO A 368 -8.46 8.65 -8.27
CA PRO A 368 -9.77 9.05 -7.77
C PRO A 368 -10.41 7.96 -6.89
N LEU A 369 -9.58 7.32 -6.06
CA LEU A 369 -9.97 6.29 -5.13
C LEU A 369 -10.08 6.89 -3.74
N THR A 370 -11.22 6.73 -3.10
CA THR A 370 -11.42 7.24 -1.75
C THR A 370 -12.07 6.21 -0.84
N MET A 371 -11.67 6.22 0.41
CA MET A 371 -12.35 5.54 1.51
C MET A 371 -13.06 6.55 2.44
N GLY A 372 -13.37 7.74 1.91
CA GLY A 372 -14.06 8.80 2.65
C GLY A 372 -13.19 9.42 3.74
N ASP A 373 -13.77 9.58 4.94
CA ASP A 373 -13.11 10.12 6.13
C ASP A 373 -11.86 9.32 6.55
N PHE A 374 -11.78 8.03 6.18
CA PHE A 374 -10.61 7.19 6.48
C PHE A 374 -9.33 7.71 5.85
N ASP A 375 -9.39 8.28 4.65
CA ASP A 375 -8.20 8.79 3.96
C ASP A 375 -7.70 10.08 4.63
N SER A 376 -8.60 11.03 4.88
CA SER A 376 -8.24 12.29 5.56
C SER A 376 -7.77 12.05 7.00
N SER A 377 -8.44 11.15 7.75
CA SER A 377 -8.02 10.84 9.12
C SER A 377 -6.66 10.14 9.18
N LEU A 378 -6.39 9.23 8.25
CA LEU A 378 -5.09 8.55 8.18
C LEU A 378 -3.96 9.53 7.82
N TYR A 379 -4.21 10.44 6.86
CA TYR A 379 -3.26 11.48 6.51
C TYR A 379 -2.94 12.39 7.70
N LEU A 380 -3.97 12.84 8.42
CA LEU A 380 -3.82 13.70 9.60
C LEU A 380 -3.09 12.99 10.75
N LEU A 381 -3.42 11.72 11.00
CA LEU A 381 -2.71 10.87 11.95
C LEU A 381 -1.21 10.81 11.62
N PHE A 382 -0.87 10.51 10.37
CA PHE A 382 0.53 10.42 9.95
C PHE A 382 1.23 11.78 10.00
N ARG A 383 0.53 12.88 9.71
CA ARG A 383 1.06 14.24 9.86
C ARG A 383 1.47 14.54 11.30
N ALA A 384 0.67 14.12 12.27
CA ALA A 384 1.01 14.28 13.68
C ALA A 384 2.17 13.36 14.10
N ILE A 385 2.16 12.08 13.70
CA ILE A 385 3.22 11.11 14.03
C ILE A 385 4.57 11.55 13.47
N ARG A 386 4.58 12.11 12.26
CA ARG A 386 5.82 12.53 11.59
C ARG A 386 6.63 13.56 12.38
N GLN A 387 6.01 14.33 13.24
CA GLN A 387 6.69 15.27 14.13
C GLN A 387 7.55 14.57 15.20
N HIS A 388 7.33 13.29 15.43
CA HIS A 388 7.94 12.50 16.51
C HIS A 388 8.74 11.30 16.04
N SER A 389 8.39 10.73 14.88
CA SER A 389 8.97 9.48 14.37
C SER A 389 9.09 9.52 12.85
N THR A 390 10.08 8.80 12.33
CA THR A 390 10.32 8.64 10.89
C THR A 390 9.82 7.27 10.40
N VAL A 391 9.78 6.27 11.29
CA VAL A 391 9.30 4.91 11.02
C VAL A 391 8.14 4.59 11.94
N ALA A 392 7.11 3.90 11.41
CA ALA A 392 6.01 3.38 12.20
C ALA A 392 5.71 1.92 11.83
N LEU A 393 5.50 1.06 12.82
CA LEU A 393 4.98 -0.28 12.59
C LEU A 393 3.46 -0.27 12.59
N SER A 394 2.82 -1.01 11.68
CA SER A 394 1.37 -1.14 11.52
C SER A 394 0.93 -2.59 11.56
N GLY A 395 -0.18 -2.87 12.24
CA GLY A 395 -0.83 -4.19 12.29
C GLY A 395 -1.60 -4.57 11.03
N GLU A 396 -1.42 -3.88 9.91
CA GLU A 396 -2.08 -4.17 8.64
C GLU A 396 -1.76 -5.59 8.15
N ALA A 397 -2.65 -6.22 7.41
CA ALA A 397 -2.63 -7.57 6.89
C ALA A 397 -2.99 -8.69 7.89
N ALA A 398 -3.03 -8.43 9.18
CA ALA A 398 -3.38 -9.47 10.15
C ALA A 398 -4.82 -9.99 9.97
N ASP A 399 -5.76 -9.13 9.65
CA ASP A 399 -7.17 -9.52 9.40
C ASP A 399 -7.30 -10.40 8.15
N GLU A 400 -6.62 -10.02 7.07
CA GLU A 400 -6.61 -10.75 5.80
C GLU A 400 -5.90 -12.11 5.92
N LEU A 401 -4.88 -12.17 6.75
CA LEU A 401 -4.06 -13.37 6.92
C LEU A 401 -4.69 -14.39 7.89
N PHE A 402 -5.27 -13.92 8.99
CA PHE A 402 -5.82 -14.76 10.05
C PHE A 402 -7.35 -14.87 10.06
N GLY A 403 -8.05 -14.29 9.09
CA GLY A 403 -9.50 -14.34 8.99
C GLY A 403 -10.19 -13.47 10.05
N GLY A 404 -9.83 -12.20 10.16
CA GLY A 404 -10.34 -11.30 11.18
C GLY A 404 -11.68 -10.64 10.86
N TYR A 405 -12.08 -10.58 9.60
CA TYR A 405 -13.31 -9.93 9.18
C TYR A 405 -14.52 -10.86 9.23
N ARG A 406 -15.73 -10.32 9.43
CA ARG A 406 -17.00 -11.05 9.35
C ARG A 406 -17.17 -11.80 8.03
N PHE A 407 -16.57 -11.29 6.96
CA PHE A 407 -16.59 -11.87 5.61
C PHE A 407 -15.99 -13.30 5.53
N PHE A 408 -15.18 -13.70 6.50
CA PHE A 408 -14.63 -15.05 6.59
C PHE A 408 -15.54 -16.02 7.36
N HIS A 409 -16.51 -15.50 8.14
CA HIS A 409 -17.29 -16.28 9.10
C HIS A 409 -18.77 -16.39 8.74
N ASP A 410 -19.32 -15.41 8.05
CA ASP A 410 -20.73 -15.42 7.64
C ASP A 410 -20.89 -16.15 6.29
N PRO A 411 -21.69 -17.24 6.24
CA PRO A 411 -21.88 -18.01 5.02
C PRO A 411 -22.40 -17.20 3.82
N SER A 412 -23.14 -16.12 4.04
CA SER A 412 -23.66 -15.29 2.96
C SER A 412 -22.54 -14.62 2.16
N TYR A 413 -21.47 -14.17 2.84
CA TYR A 413 -20.31 -13.59 2.19
C TYR A 413 -19.35 -14.66 1.66
N VAL A 414 -19.11 -15.72 2.44
CA VAL A 414 -18.20 -16.79 2.03
C VAL A 414 -18.66 -17.47 0.74
N GLN A 415 -19.97 -17.68 0.57
CA GLN A 415 -20.56 -18.34 -0.59
C GLN A 415 -20.97 -17.39 -1.71
N ALA A 416 -20.76 -16.08 -1.57
CA ALA A 416 -21.11 -15.11 -2.59
C ALA A 416 -20.34 -15.37 -3.89
N ASP A 417 -21.02 -15.28 -5.03
CA ASP A 417 -20.40 -15.41 -6.36
C ASP A 417 -19.86 -14.05 -6.84
N THR A 418 -19.15 -13.39 -5.96
CA THR A 418 -18.46 -12.11 -6.14
C THR A 418 -17.38 -11.95 -5.05
N PHE A 419 -16.66 -10.83 -5.06
CA PHE A 419 -15.73 -10.52 -3.96
C PHE A 419 -16.48 -10.41 -2.62
N PRO A 420 -16.08 -11.17 -1.57
CA PRO A 420 -16.85 -11.27 -0.32
C PRO A 420 -17.16 -9.95 0.40
N TRP A 421 -16.36 -8.91 0.17
CA TRP A 421 -16.49 -7.60 0.80
C TRP A 421 -17.30 -6.59 -0.03
N ILE A 422 -17.71 -6.94 -1.25
CA ILE A 422 -18.57 -6.07 -2.07
C ILE A 422 -20.01 -6.25 -1.62
N GLU A 423 -20.58 -5.19 -1.08
CA GLU A 423 -21.99 -5.12 -0.67
C GLU A 423 -22.80 -4.37 -1.73
N ASP A 424 -24.12 -4.57 -1.76
CA ASP A 424 -25.03 -3.84 -2.66
C ASP A 424 -24.96 -2.32 -2.48
N SER A 425 -24.47 -1.86 -1.31
CA SER A 425 -24.27 -0.44 -1.01
C SER A 425 -23.16 0.22 -1.84
N ASP A 426 -22.24 -0.54 -2.41
CA ASP A 426 -21.17 0.00 -3.27
C ASP A 426 -21.69 0.54 -4.62
N ASP A 427 -22.99 0.35 -4.88
CA ASP A 427 -23.70 0.85 -6.07
C ASP A 427 -24.15 2.32 -5.99
N ILE A 428 -23.85 3.04 -4.89
CA ILE A 428 -24.41 4.36 -4.64
C ILE A 428 -23.92 5.40 -5.66
N ALA A 429 -22.62 5.39 -6.00
CA ALA A 429 -22.09 6.30 -7.00
C ALA A 429 -22.72 6.07 -8.38
N ARG A 430 -22.99 4.81 -8.75
CA ARG A 430 -23.69 4.45 -10.01
C ARG A 430 -25.08 5.03 -10.11
N ARG A 431 -25.78 5.20 -8.99
CA ARG A 431 -27.14 5.77 -8.95
C ARG A 431 -27.16 7.24 -9.36
N SER A 432 -26.01 7.96 -9.30
CA SER A 432 -25.90 9.34 -9.74
C SER A 432 -25.53 9.50 -11.20
N LEU A 433 -25.03 8.45 -11.85
CA LEU A 433 -24.54 8.51 -13.23
C LEU A 433 -25.66 8.58 -14.27
N ASP A 434 -25.32 9.10 -15.46
CA ASP A 434 -26.19 9.02 -16.63
C ASP A 434 -26.52 7.58 -16.99
N PRO A 435 -27.81 7.25 -17.26
CA PRO A 435 -28.21 5.87 -17.57
C PRO A 435 -27.50 5.26 -18.77
N GLY A 436 -27.28 6.03 -19.84
CA GLY A 436 -26.58 5.56 -21.04
C GLY A 436 -25.11 5.26 -20.76
N LEU A 437 -24.51 6.05 -19.86
CA LEU A 437 -23.14 5.79 -19.40
C LEU A 437 -23.07 4.52 -18.55
N VAL A 438 -24.02 4.29 -17.65
CA VAL A 438 -24.10 3.07 -16.82
C VAL A 438 -24.18 1.82 -17.70
N GLU A 439 -25.04 1.84 -18.73
CA GLU A 439 -25.14 0.75 -19.70
C GLU A 439 -23.84 0.52 -20.47
N LYS A 440 -23.21 1.61 -20.97
CA LYS A 440 -21.94 1.56 -21.70
C LYS A 440 -20.79 1.05 -20.85
N LEU A 441 -20.75 1.40 -19.56
CA LEU A 441 -19.66 0.97 -18.67
C LEU A 441 -19.80 -0.49 -18.23
N ASP A 442 -21.02 -1.05 -18.20
CA ASP A 442 -21.26 -2.43 -17.73
C ASP A 442 -20.43 -2.80 -16.49
N LEU A 443 -20.61 -2.04 -15.41
CA LEU A 443 -19.85 -2.26 -14.19
C LEU A 443 -20.06 -3.64 -13.55
N PRO A 444 -21.28 -4.25 -13.60
CA PRO A 444 -21.46 -5.61 -13.13
C PRO A 444 -20.63 -6.63 -13.91
N GLY A 445 -20.63 -6.57 -15.24
CA GLY A 445 -19.82 -7.45 -16.09
C GLY A 445 -18.34 -7.26 -15.83
N TYR A 446 -17.88 -6.01 -15.67
CA TYR A 446 -16.49 -5.73 -15.32
C TYR A 446 -16.10 -6.36 -13.97
N LEU A 447 -16.94 -6.26 -12.94
CA LEU A 447 -16.67 -6.86 -11.63
C LEU A 447 -16.65 -8.38 -11.68
N ASP A 448 -17.56 -9.01 -12.43
CA ASP A 448 -17.57 -10.48 -12.62
C ASP A 448 -16.29 -10.95 -13.34
N ASP A 449 -15.88 -10.27 -14.41
CA ASP A 449 -14.63 -10.57 -15.12
C ASP A 449 -13.40 -10.48 -14.20
N GLN A 450 -13.33 -9.46 -13.36
CA GLN A 450 -12.24 -9.30 -12.39
C GLN A 450 -12.26 -10.39 -11.31
N TYR A 451 -13.45 -10.75 -10.83
CA TYR A 451 -13.62 -11.83 -9.87
C TYR A 451 -13.22 -13.19 -10.45
N ARG A 452 -13.70 -13.54 -11.66
CA ARG A 452 -13.33 -14.79 -12.35
C ARG A 452 -11.82 -14.84 -12.64
N THR A 453 -11.24 -13.73 -13.06
CA THR A 453 -9.79 -13.64 -13.28
C THR A 453 -9.02 -13.89 -11.97
N ALA A 454 -9.46 -13.31 -10.86
CA ALA A 454 -8.82 -13.52 -9.57
C ALA A 454 -8.94 -14.97 -9.07
N LEU A 455 -10.09 -15.61 -9.28
CA LEU A 455 -10.30 -17.03 -8.94
C LEU A 455 -9.41 -17.95 -9.75
N ALA A 456 -9.17 -17.65 -11.03
CA ALA A 456 -8.31 -18.45 -11.90
C ALA A 456 -6.82 -18.44 -11.47
N GLU A 457 -6.41 -17.46 -10.66
CA GLU A 457 -5.06 -17.37 -10.11
C GLU A 457 -4.88 -18.18 -8.80
N VAL A 458 -5.97 -18.66 -8.18
CA VAL A 458 -5.92 -19.35 -6.87
C VAL A 458 -5.14 -20.66 -7.01
N PRO A 459 -4.09 -20.88 -6.20
CA PRO A 459 -3.33 -22.11 -6.25
C PRO A 459 -4.19 -23.31 -5.82
N ALA A 460 -4.07 -24.40 -6.55
CA ALA A 460 -4.78 -25.64 -6.22
C ALA A 460 -4.36 -26.14 -4.83
N LEU A 461 -5.34 -26.53 -4.02
CA LEU A 461 -5.10 -27.21 -2.75
C LEU A 461 -4.47 -28.58 -2.97
N THR A 462 -3.52 -28.91 -2.11
CA THR A 462 -2.84 -30.20 -2.06
C THR A 462 -3.27 -31.03 -0.84
N GLY A 463 -3.02 -32.34 -0.88
CA GLY A 463 -3.28 -33.24 0.24
C GLY A 463 -4.78 -33.43 0.58
N PRO A 464 -5.10 -33.91 1.80
CA PRO A 464 -6.47 -34.25 2.22
C PRO A 464 -7.47 -33.09 2.17
N ALA A 465 -7.01 -31.87 2.41
CA ALA A 465 -7.84 -30.66 2.37
C ALA A 465 -8.43 -30.39 0.98
N SER A 466 -7.81 -30.90 -0.10
CA SER A 466 -8.30 -30.74 -1.47
C SER A 466 -9.67 -31.42 -1.72
N ALA A 467 -10.03 -32.41 -0.90
CA ALA A 467 -11.31 -33.10 -0.99
C ALA A 467 -12.47 -32.34 -0.34
N ASP A 468 -12.18 -31.40 0.58
CA ASP A 468 -13.21 -30.62 1.28
C ASP A 468 -13.61 -29.36 0.49
N PRO A 469 -14.88 -29.25 0.05
CA PRO A 469 -15.37 -28.08 -0.66
C PRO A 469 -15.29 -26.79 0.17
N HIS A 470 -15.44 -26.87 1.49
CA HIS A 470 -15.35 -25.71 2.37
C HIS A 470 -13.92 -25.17 2.45
N GLU A 471 -12.93 -26.04 2.65
CA GLU A 471 -11.51 -25.65 2.64
C GLU A 471 -11.10 -25.04 1.29
N ARG A 472 -11.59 -25.60 0.15
CA ARG A 472 -11.35 -24.98 -1.16
C ARG A 472 -11.91 -23.58 -1.24
N ARG A 473 -13.16 -23.38 -0.80
CA ARG A 473 -13.79 -22.04 -0.81
C ARG A 473 -13.06 -21.07 0.12
N MET A 474 -12.67 -21.50 1.30
CA MET A 474 -11.90 -20.65 2.21
C MET A 474 -10.54 -20.26 1.62
N ARG A 475 -9.88 -21.17 0.88
CA ARG A 475 -8.65 -20.87 0.16
C ARG A 475 -8.84 -19.76 -0.87
N GLU A 476 -9.93 -19.82 -1.65
CA GLU A 476 -10.31 -18.76 -2.60
C GLU A 476 -10.52 -17.43 -1.87
N VAL A 477 -11.29 -17.43 -0.79
CA VAL A 477 -11.57 -16.22 0.00
C VAL A 477 -10.26 -15.60 0.53
N PHE A 478 -9.38 -16.39 1.14
CA PHE A 478 -8.08 -15.90 1.63
C PHE A 478 -7.21 -15.35 0.49
N TYR A 479 -7.17 -16.03 -0.64
CA TYR A 479 -6.42 -15.56 -1.81
C TYR A 479 -6.92 -14.20 -2.29
N LEU A 480 -8.24 -14.04 -2.41
CA LEU A 480 -8.86 -12.78 -2.81
C LEU A 480 -8.53 -11.65 -1.82
N PHE A 481 -8.63 -11.92 -0.50
CA PHE A 481 -8.26 -10.93 0.51
C PHE A 481 -6.80 -10.52 0.43
N LEU A 482 -5.87 -11.46 0.31
CA LEU A 482 -4.44 -11.18 0.27
C LEU A 482 -3.99 -10.51 -1.04
N THR A 483 -4.63 -10.82 -2.18
CA THR A 483 -4.17 -10.36 -3.49
C THR A 483 -4.98 -9.21 -4.08
N ARG A 484 -6.17 -8.91 -3.55
CA ARG A 484 -7.06 -7.85 -4.05
C ARG A 484 -7.38 -6.82 -2.96
N TYR A 485 -7.95 -7.25 -1.84
CA TYR A 485 -8.37 -6.33 -0.78
C TYR A 485 -7.17 -5.69 -0.06
N LEU A 486 -6.24 -6.50 0.43
CA LEU A 486 -5.04 -6.06 1.13
C LEU A 486 -4.22 -5.03 0.33
N ARG A 487 -4.13 -5.19 -0.99
CA ARG A 487 -3.42 -4.24 -1.86
C ARG A 487 -3.99 -2.83 -1.77
N THR A 488 -5.32 -2.69 -1.69
CA THR A 488 -5.95 -1.37 -1.52
C THR A 488 -5.54 -0.73 -0.20
N LEU A 489 -5.43 -1.53 0.86
CA LEU A 489 -5.01 -1.06 2.18
C LEU A 489 -3.51 -0.71 2.21
N LEU A 490 -2.65 -1.54 1.59
CA LEU A 490 -1.21 -1.28 1.51
C LEU A 490 -0.91 -0.04 0.67
N ASP A 491 -1.54 0.12 -0.50
CA ASP A 491 -1.41 1.33 -1.31
C ASP A 491 -1.84 2.57 -0.53
N ARG A 492 -3.02 2.53 0.10
CA ARG A 492 -3.49 3.62 0.95
C ARG A 492 -2.50 3.94 2.07
N LYS A 493 -1.97 2.91 2.74
CA LYS A 493 -1.02 3.07 3.84
C LYS A 493 0.27 3.74 3.37
N ASP A 494 0.92 3.21 2.35
CA ASP A 494 2.16 3.76 1.79
C ASP A 494 1.94 5.18 1.27
N ARG A 495 0.90 5.43 0.46
CA ARG A 495 0.65 6.73 -0.15
C ARG A 495 0.42 7.84 0.87
N MET A 496 -0.42 7.60 1.90
CA MET A 496 -0.73 8.61 2.91
C MET A 496 0.46 8.88 3.82
N SER A 497 1.19 7.85 4.24
CA SER A 497 2.36 8.01 5.08
C SER A 497 3.52 8.67 4.33
N MET A 498 3.68 8.28 3.07
CA MET A 498 4.75 8.76 2.21
C MET A 498 4.60 10.20 1.80
N ALA A 499 3.36 10.68 1.63
CA ALA A 499 3.07 12.09 1.41
C ALA A 499 3.53 13.01 2.56
N LEU A 500 3.94 12.41 3.68
CA LEU A 500 4.36 13.11 4.89
C LEU A 500 5.76 12.67 5.36
N GLY A 501 6.38 11.74 4.64
CA GLY A 501 7.68 11.23 5.01
C GLY A 501 7.73 10.36 6.24
N LEU A 502 6.73 9.55 6.42
CA LEU A 502 6.67 8.54 7.45
C LEU A 502 6.76 7.15 6.80
N GLU A 503 7.78 6.37 7.10
CA GLU A 503 7.88 4.99 6.67
C GLU A 503 6.96 4.10 7.50
N VAL A 504 5.96 3.49 6.86
CA VAL A 504 5.13 2.48 7.54
C VAL A 504 5.58 1.08 7.14
N ARG A 505 5.97 0.30 8.14
CA ARG A 505 6.33 -1.12 8.04
C ARG A 505 5.15 -1.98 8.46
N VAL A 506 5.00 -3.13 7.81
CA VAL A 506 3.82 -4.02 7.96
C VAL A 506 4.28 -5.46 8.27
N PRO A 507 4.61 -5.78 9.53
CA PRO A 507 5.19 -7.07 9.90
C PRO A 507 4.35 -8.28 9.48
N PHE A 508 3.04 -8.18 9.46
CA PHE A 508 2.16 -9.27 9.01
C PHE A 508 2.24 -9.55 7.51
N CYS A 509 2.93 -8.70 6.74
CA CYS A 509 3.26 -8.92 5.33
C CYS A 509 4.59 -9.65 5.11
N ASP A 510 5.27 -10.15 6.13
CA ASP A 510 6.44 -11.01 5.90
C ASP A 510 6.02 -12.28 5.14
N HIS A 511 6.64 -12.51 3.99
CA HIS A 511 6.22 -13.59 3.10
C HIS A 511 6.29 -14.98 3.73
N ARG A 512 7.23 -15.22 4.65
CA ARG A 512 7.37 -16.50 5.36
C ARG A 512 6.16 -16.74 6.28
N LEU A 513 5.69 -15.69 6.95
CA LEU A 513 4.47 -15.74 7.76
C LEU A 513 3.23 -15.92 6.86
N VAL A 514 3.16 -15.15 5.77
CA VAL A 514 2.05 -15.21 4.82
C VAL A 514 1.93 -16.60 4.19
N GLU A 515 3.03 -17.16 3.69
CA GLU A 515 3.06 -18.51 3.09
C GLU A 515 2.63 -19.59 4.11
N TYR A 516 3.18 -19.53 5.32
CA TYR A 516 2.87 -20.49 6.37
C TYR A 516 1.40 -20.46 6.78
N VAL A 517 0.88 -19.25 7.07
CA VAL A 517 -0.52 -19.10 7.50
C VAL A 517 -1.48 -19.33 6.34
N PHE A 518 -1.14 -18.91 5.11
CA PHE A 518 -1.97 -19.22 3.93
C PHE A 518 -2.14 -20.72 3.75
N GLY A 519 -1.08 -21.52 3.89
CA GLY A 519 -1.12 -22.97 3.82
C GLY A 519 -1.92 -23.63 4.94
N THR A 520 -2.13 -22.96 6.09
CA THR A 520 -2.83 -23.53 7.25
C THR A 520 -4.32 -23.73 6.98
N PRO A 521 -4.92 -24.92 7.30
CA PRO A 521 -6.35 -25.17 7.14
C PRO A 521 -7.23 -24.19 7.92
N TRP A 522 -8.43 -23.91 7.40
CA TRP A 522 -9.40 -23.04 8.06
C TRP A 522 -9.76 -23.53 9.47
N ALA A 523 -9.93 -24.87 9.62
CA ALA A 523 -10.21 -25.48 10.93
C ALA A 523 -9.16 -25.15 12.00
N HIS A 524 -7.88 -24.96 11.62
CA HIS A 524 -6.82 -24.52 12.54
C HIS A 524 -6.89 -23.01 12.78
N LYS A 525 -7.27 -22.19 11.79
CA LYS A 525 -7.39 -20.74 11.95
C LYS A 525 -8.52 -20.32 12.89
N THR A 526 -9.49 -21.22 13.11
CA THR A 526 -10.69 -21.01 13.95
C THR A 526 -10.86 -22.10 15.01
N PHE A 527 -9.78 -22.73 15.47
CA PHE A 527 -9.82 -23.94 16.30
C PHE A 527 -10.56 -23.76 17.65
N ASP A 528 -10.70 -22.53 18.14
CA ASP A 528 -11.45 -22.19 19.37
C ASP A 528 -12.80 -21.51 19.08
N GLY A 529 -13.23 -21.50 17.80
CA GLY A 529 -14.52 -20.92 17.37
C GLY A 529 -14.53 -19.39 17.23
N ARG A 530 -13.37 -18.74 17.33
CA ARG A 530 -13.25 -17.27 17.22
C ARG A 530 -12.46 -16.86 15.99
N GLU A 531 -12.63 -15.59 15.58
CA GLU A 531 -11.77 -14.99 14.59
C GLU A 531 -10.32 -14.92 15.09
N LYS A 532 -9.35 -15.10 14.22
CA LYS A 532 -7.90 -15.04 14.51
C LYS A 532 -7.43 -15.94 15.65
N SER A 533 -8.02 -17.13 15.81
CA SER A 533 -7.68 -18.06 16.90
C SER A 533 -6.17 -18.30 17.01
N LEU A 534 -5.47 -18.49 15.88
CA LEU A 534 -4.02 -18.70 15.86
C LEU A 534 -3.24 -17.50 16.42
N LEU A 535 -3.58 -16.29 15.97
CA LEU A 535 -2.92 -15.06 16.45
C LEU A 535 -3.21 -14.82 17.94
N ARG A 536 -4.48 -15.01 18.37
CA ARG A 536 -4.86 -14.91 19.79
C ARG A 536 -4.05 -15.85 20.65
N ALA A 537 -3.96 -17.12 20.27
CA ALA A 537 -3.18 -18.10 21.04
C ALA A 537 -1.68 -17.79 21.02
N ALA A 538 -1.14 -17.36 19.86
CA ALA A 538 0.27 -17.04 19.72
C ALA A 538 0.71 -15.80 20.54
N THR A 539 -0.24 -14.94 20.96
CA THR A 539 0.08 -13.65 21.60
C THR A 539 -0.64 -13.42 22.93
N ALA A 540 -1.37 -14.43 23.44
CA ALA A 540 -2.18 -14.31 24.65
C ALA A 540 -1.38 -13.93 25.93
N ASP A 541 -0.13 -14.37 26.02
CA ASP A 541 0.78 -14.06 27.12
C ASP A 541 1.32 -12.62 27.13
N LEU A 542 1.14 -11.90 26.02
CA LEU A 542 1.67 -10.54 25.82
C LEU A 542 0.67 -9.44 26.14
N LEU A 543 -0.60 -9.77 26.29
CA LEU A 543 -1.70 -8.81 26.25
C LEU A 543 -2.64 -8.94 27.46
N PRO A 544 -3.33 -7.85 27.84
CA PRO A 544 -4.44 -7.92 28.79
C PRO A 544 -5.54 -8.87 28.28
N LEU A 545 -6.19 -9.58 29.20
CA LEU A 545 -7.25 -10.54 28.87
C LEU A 545 -8.42 -9.87 28.09
N SER A 546 -8.78 -8.65 28.44
CA SER A 546 -9.79 -7.84 27.75
C SER A 546 -9.48 -7.68 26.26
N VAL A 547 -8.21 -7.44 25.89
CA VAL A 547 -7.75 -7.30 24.50
C VAL A 547 -7.70 -8.67 23.81
N VAL A 548 -7.21 -9.71 24.50
CA VAL A 548 -7.23 -11.09 23.98
C VAL A 548 -8.66 -11.56 23.70
N GLN A 549 -9.65 -11.09 24.44
CA GLN A 549 -11.06 -11.45 24.26
C GLN A 549 -11.85 -10.46 23.38
N ARG A 550 -11.27 -9.31 23.06
CA ARG A 550 -11.93 -8.28 22.25
C ARG A 550 -12.32 -8.83 20.87
N VAL A 551 -13.57 -8.61 20.48
CA VAL A 551 -14.05 -8.87 19.12
C VAL A 551 -13.49 -7.81 18.17
N LYS A 552 -13.23 -8.18 16.93
CA LYS A 552 -12.74 -7.24 15.90
C LYS A 552 -13.64 -6.00 15.82
N SER A 553 -13.00 -4.84 15.94
CA SER A 553 -13.60 -3.53 15.62
C SER A 553 -12.84 -2.94 14.43
N ALA A 554 -13.58 -2.43 13.43
CA ALA A 554 -12.98 -1.80 12.25
C ALA A 554 -12.37 -0.43 12.62
N TYR A 555 -11.57 0.13 11.71
CA TYR A 555 -11.01 1.48 11.84
C TYR A 555 -12.12 2.48 12.21
N PRO A 556 -11.88 3.41 13.16
CA PRO A 556 -12.91 4.35 13.61
C PRO A 556 -13.35 5.29 12.49
N ILE A 557 -14.62 5.63 12.47
CA ILE A 557 -15.25 6.61 11.56
C ILE A 557 -15.71 7.83 12.34
N ILE A 558 -15.78 8.96 11.66
CA ILE A 558 -16.38 10.13 12.25
C ILE A 558 -17.89 9.95 12.38
N GLN A 559 -18.44 10.17 13.61
CA GLN A 559 -19.88 10.10 13.89
C GLN A 559 -20.50 11.49 14.11
N ASP A 560 -19.78 12.57 13.76
CA ASP A 560 -20.26 13.95 13.85
C ASP A 560 -21.09 14.33 12.63
N ALA A 561 -22.35 14.68 12.86
CA ALA A 561 -23.27 15.16 11.83
C ALA A 561 -22.78 16.41 11.08
N THR A 562 -21.79 17.13 11.60
CA THR A 562 -21.15 18.25 10.92
C THR A 562 -20.43 17.80 9.65
N TYR A 563 -19.78 16.64 9.69
CA TYR A 563 -19.12 16.07 8.52
C TYR A 563 -20.12 15.82 7.39
N ASP A 564 -21.25 15.15 7.68
CA ASP A 564 -22.32 14.89 6.72
C ASP A 564 -22.87 16.19 6.11
N ARG A 565 -23.18 17.19 6.93
CA ARG A 565 -23.67 18.49 6.44
C ARG A 565 -22.69 19.18 5.52
N MET A 566 -21.39 19.20 5.85
CA MET A 566 -20.35 19.82 5.02
C MET A 566 -20.20 19.10 3.68
N LEU A 567 -20.23 17.76 3.68
CA LEU A 567 -20.14 16.95 2.49
C LEU A 567 -21.33 17.19 1.53
N ARG A 568 -22.57 17.18 2.05
CA ARG A 568 -23.78 17.47 1.27
C ARG A 568 -23.79 18.89 0.72
N THR A 569 -23.30 19.86 1.49
CA THR A 569 -23.16 21.25 1.02
C THR A 569 -22.22 21.32 -0.17
N ARG A 570 -21.08 20.65 -0.09
CA ARG A 570 -20.09 20.60 -1.19
C ARG A 570 -20.65 19.90 -2.43
N PHE A 571 -21.36 18.79 -2.26
CA PHE A 571 -22.00 18.08 -3.36
C PHE A 571 -23.13 18.90 -4.00
N THR A 572 -23.91 19.64 -3.22
CA THR A 572 -24.93 20.56 -3.73
C THR A 572 -24.29 21.68 -4.58
N ALA A 573 -23.17 22.22 -4.14
CA ALA A 573 -22.42 23.21 -4.92
C ALA A 573 -21.92 22.61 -6.26
N LEU A 574 -21.42 21.38 -6.24
CA LEU A 574 -21.02 20.65 -7.44
C LEU A 574 -22.15 20.49 -8.45
N LEU A 575 -23.34 20.10 -8.01
CA LEU A 575 -24.51 19.92 -8.90
C LEU A 575 -25.00 21.23 -9.55
N ASN A 576 -24.69 22.37 -8.95
CA ASN A 576 -25.03 23.70 -9.49
C ASN A 576 -23.95 24.25 -10.43
N ASP A 577 -22.77 23.63 -10.50
CA ASP A 577 -21.69 24.02 -11.40
C ASP A 577 -21.81 23.27 -12.74
N ARG A 578 -22.26 23.97 -13.77
CA ARG A 578 -22.39 23.42 -15.14
C ARG A 578 -21.05 23.14 -15.82
N ASN A 579 -19.96 23.70 -15.29
CA ASN A 579 -18.61 23.50 -15.82
C ASN A 579 -17.82 22.44 -15.05
N ALA A 580 -18.45 21.78 -14.09
CA ALA A 580 -17.80 20.70 -13.34
C ALA A 580 -17.32 19.59 -14.28
N ALA A 581 -16.09 19.11 -14.08
CA ALA A 581 -15.48 18.10 -14.94
C ALA A 581 -16.28 16.78 -14.98
N VAL A 582 -16.98 16.43 -13.88
CA VAL A 582 -17.86 15.25 -13.79
C VAL A 582 -19.27 15.51 -14.37
N ALA A 583 -19.66 16.76 -14.69
CA ALA A 583 -21.02 17.06 -15.15
C ALA A 583 -21.47 16.19 -16.33
N PRO A 584 -20.64 15.87 -17.34
CA PRO A 584 -21.01 14.99 -18.44
C PRO A 584 -21.29 13.53 -18.03
N LEU A 585 -20.86 13.11 -16.83
CA LEU A 585 -21.03 11.76 -16.32
C LEU A 585 -22.31 11.61 -15.49
N LEU A 586 -22.89 12.71 -15.00
CA LEU A 586 -23.95 12.71 -14.00
C LEU A 586 -25.33 12.89 -14.60
N SER A 587 -26.32 12.21 -14.01
CA SER A 587 -27.75 12.57 -14.13
C SER A 587 -28.12 13.48 -12.96
N VAL A 588 -28.49 14.73 -13.25
CA VAL A 588 -28.82 15.75 -12.24
C VAL A 588 -29.95 15.29 -11.32
N ASP A 589 -31.01 14.70 -11.89
CA ASP A 589 -32.19 14.26 -11.12
C ASP A 589 -31.83 13.09 -10.20
N ARG A 590 -31.07 12.11 -10.68
CA ARG A 590 -30.57 10.99 -9.88
C ARG A 590 -29.60 11.46 -8.77
N SER A 591 -28.72 12.39 -9.09
CA SER A 591 -27.78 12.95 -8.13
C SER A 591 -28.47 13.76 -7.03
N ARG A 592 -29.57 14.45 -7.33
CA ARG A 592 -30.39 15.12 -6.33
C ARG A 592 -31.09 14.12 -5.40
N ALA A 593 -31.61 13.01 -5.93
CA ALA A 593 -32.20 11.96 -5.12
C ALA A 593 -31.19 11.34 -4.13
N LEU A 594 -29.89 11.34 -4.47
CA LEU A 594 -28.84 10.93 -3.54
C LEU A 594 -28.68 11.88 -2.36
N LEU A 595 -28.91 13.17 -2.52
CA LEU A 595 -28.83 14.14 -1.41
C LEU A 595 -29.92 13.89 -0.35
N ASP A 596 -31.05 13.36 -0.75
CA ASP A 596 -32.22 13.13 0.14
C ASP A 596 -32.12 11.78 0.90
N ALA A 597 -31.23 10.88 0.47
CA ALA A 597 -31.06 9.57 1.10
C ALA A 597 -30.07 9.63 2.29
N THR A 598 -30.36 8.88 3.36
CA THR A 598 -29.63 8.97 4.64
C THR A 598 -28.29 8.24 4.64
N ASP A 599 -28.08 7.21 3.79
CA ASP A 599 -26.94 6.29 3.89
C ASP A 599 -25.92 6.43 2.74
N ASN A 600 -25.72 7.66 2.20
CA ASN A 600 -25.05 7.86 0.92
C ASN A 600 -23.70 8.56 0.97
N LEU A 601 -23.09 8.76 2.14
CA LEU A 601 -21.86 9.55 2.27
C LEU A 601 -20.73 9.04 1.38
N ARG A 602 -20.53 7.72 1.30
CA ARG A 602 -19.49 7.11 0.48
C ARG A 602 -19.66 7.44 -1.01
N GLY A 603 -20.88 7.39 -1.54
CA GLY A 603 -21.15 7.74 -2.94
C GLY A 603 -20.91 9.22 -3.25
N LEU A 604 -21.29 10.13 -2.32
CA LEU A 604 -21.00 11.56 -2.44
C LEU A 604 -19.47 11.81 -2.44
N GLU A 605 -18.74 11.16 -1.54
CA GLU A 605 -17.28 11.22 -1.47
C GLU A 605 -16.63 10.79 -2.78
N GLN A 606 -17.08 9.68 -3.35
CA GLN A 606 -16.52 9.13 -4.59
C GLN A 606 -16.68 10.09 -5.77
N ILE A 607 -17.86 10.69 -5.95
CA ILE A 607 -18.10 11.66 -7.03
C ILE A 607 -17.32 12.96 -6.80
N LEU A 608 -17.25 13.45 -5.57
CA LEU A 608 -16.45 14.64 -5.25
C LEU A 608 -14.96 14.40 -5.48
N THR A 609 -14.46 13.24 -5.09
CA THR A 609 -13.05 12.87 -5.32
C THR A 609 -12.75 12.71 -6.81
N LEU A 610 -13.68 12.14 -7.59
CA LEU A 610 -13.54 12.06 -9.05
C LEU A 610 -13.51 13.47 -9.69
N GLN A 611 -14.38 14.38 -9.23
CA GLN A 611 -14.37 15.78 -9.68
C GLN A 611 -13.02 16.45 -9.43
N ASP A 612 -12.53 16.36 -8.18
CA ASP A 612 -11.26 16.97 -7.79
C ASP A 612 -10.11 16.38 -8.61
N PHE A 613 -10.09 15.06 -8.80
CA PHE A 613 -9.08 14.35 -9.58
C PHE A 613 -9.05 14.82 -11.06
N LEU A 614 -10.21 14.85 -11.72
CA LEU A 614 -10.30 15.29 -13.11
C LEU A 614 -9.80 16.74 -13.29
N THR A 615 -10.07 17.59 -12.30
CA THR A 615 -9.69 18.99 -12.32
C THR A 615 -8.19 19.17 -12.02
N ASP A 616 -7.71 18.63 -10.90
CA ASP A 616 -6.35 18.87 -10.41
C ASP A 616 -5.28 18.23 -11.30
N TYR A 617 -5.59 17.05 -11.87
CA TYR A 617 -4.68 16.36 -12.79
C TYR A 617 -4.89 16.75 -14.26
N ASN A 618 -5.88 17.62 -14.55
CA ASN A 618 -6.26 18.00 -15.92
C ASN A 618 -6.46 16.78 -16.82
N VAL A 619 -7.28 15.82 -16.33
CA VAL A 619 -7.51 14.54 -17.03
C VAL A 619 -8.58 14.71 -18.11
N SER A 620 -8.25 14.33 -19.33
CA SER A 620 -9.23 14.27 -20.43
C SER A 620 -9.99 12.94 -20.40
N LEU A 621 -11.33 13.01 -20.41
CA LEU A 621 -12.19 11.83 -20.54
C LEU A 621 -12.31 11.45 -22.02
N THR A 622 -12.01 10.17 -22.34
CA THR A 622 -12.10 9.60 -23.69
C THR A 622 -13.00 8.36 -23.66
N ILE A 623 -14.32 8.57 -23.38
CA ILE A 623 -15.31 7.52 -23.14
C ILE A 623 -16.15 7.26 -24.39
#